data_4cdcf09eff676706aa143b9ac8130306
#
_entry.id   4cdcf09eff676706aa143b9ac8130306
#
_cell.length_a   1.000
_cell.length_b   1.000
_cell.length_c   1.000
_cell.angle_alpha   90.00
_cell.angle_beta   90.00
_cell.angle_gamma   90.00
#
_symmetry.space_group_name_H-M   'P 1'
#
loop_
_entity.id
_entity.type
_entity.pdbx_description
1 polymer ?
#
loop_
_entity_poly.entity_id
_entity_poly.type
_entity_poly.pdbx_seq_one_letter_code
_entity_poly.pdbx_strand_id
1 'polypeptide(L)' 'MTDYSQAVINIQKLNKDLHEHLNAKEWARAKTVATLIATEAKTVAIFCVLQAEA' A
#
# COMPACT_ATOMS: atom_id res chain seq x y z
N MET A 1 2.43 0.78 -19.59
CA MET A 1 1.02 0.77 -19.15
C MET A 1 0.96 0.60 -17.64
N THR A 2 0.23 1.46 -16.98
CA THR A 2 0.14 1.39 -15.53
C THR A 2 -0.82 0.28 -15.13
N ASP A 3 -0.33 -0.67 -14.35
CA ASP A 3 -1.11 -1.80 -13.90
C ASP A 3 -1.33 -1.70 -12.39
N TYR A 4 -2.59 -1.55 -12.00
CA TYR A 4 -2.95 -1.47 -10.59
C TYR A 4 -2.67 -2.77 -9.83
N SER A 5 -2.55 -3.89 -10.55
CA SER A 5 -2.32 -5.20 -9.93
C SER A 5 -1.03 -5.23 -9.12
N GLN A 6 0.03 -4.56 -9.61
CA GLN A 6 1.29 -4.51 -8.87
C GLN A 6 1.12 -3.74 -7.56
N ALA A 7 0.36 -2.64 -7.59
CA ALA A 7 0.10 -1.87 -6.38
C ALA A 7 -0.68 -2.71 -5.35
N VAL A 8 -1.67 -3.48 -5.79
CA VAL A 8 -2.44 -4.36 -4.91
C VAL A 8 -1.55 -5.43 -4.30
N ILE A 9 -0.68 -6.05 -5.09
CA ILE A 9 0.27 -7.04 -4.60
C ILE A 9 1.20 -6.42 -3.56
N ASN A 10 1.71 -5.22 -3.83
CA ASN A 10 2.58 -4.51 -2.90
C ASN A 10 1.88 -4.21 -1.58
N ILE A 11 0.61 -3.80 -1.63
CA ILE A 11 -0.19 -3.55 -0.43
C ILE A 11 -0.32 -4.82 0.40
N GLN A 12 -0.58 -5.95 -0.23
CA GLN A 12 -0.71 -7.23 0.48
C GLN A 12 0.58 -7.61 1.21
N LYS A 13 1.72 -7.48 0.53
CA LYS A 13 3.02 -7.77 1.13
C LYS A 13 3.35 -6.80 2.27
N LEU A 14 3.11 -5.52 2.04
CA LEU A 14 3.38 -4.49 3.05
C LEU A 14 2.46 -4.65 4.26
N ASN A 15 1.22 -5.06 4.04
CA ASN A 15 0.28 -5.29 5.14
C ASN A 15 0.78 -6.40 6.07
N LYS A 16 1.33 -7.46 5.52
CA LYS A 16 1.91 -8.55 6.30
C LYS A 16 3.10 -8.04 7.13
N ASP A 17 3.99 -7.28 6.50
CA ASP A 17 5.15 -6.70 7.18
C ASP A 17 4.71 -5.74 8.28
N LEU A 18 3.71 -4.91 8.00
CA LEU A 18 3.16 -3.98 8.98
C LEU A 18 2.67 -4.73 10.22
N HIS A 19 1.94 -5.80 10.00
CA HIS A 19 1.39 -6.60 11.10
C HIS A 19 2.51 -7.19 11.97
N GLU A 20 3.56 -7.69 11.34
CA GLU A 20 4.72 -8.25 12.05
C GLU A 20 5.43 -7.18 12.87
N HIS A 21 5.65 -5.99 12.32
CA HIS A 21 6.31 -4.89 13.03
C HIS A 21 5.45 -4.39 14.20
N LEU A 22 4.14 -4.29 14.02
CA LEU A 22 3.24 -3.89 15.11
C LEU A 22 3.24 -4.90 16.24
N ASN A 23 3.25 -6.20 15.92
CA ASN A 23 3.32 -7.25 16.93
C ASN A 23 4.64 -7.20 17.71
N ALA A 24 5.71 -6.85 17.04
CA ALA A 24 7.03 -6.72 17.67
C ALA A 24 7.25 -5.36 18.34
N LYS A 25 6.24 -4.48 18.29
CA LYS A 25 6.30 -3.11 18.84
C LYS A 25 7.42 -2.27 18.22
N GLU A 26 7.72 -2.52 16.95
CA GLU A 26 8.71 -1.77 16.19
C GLU A 26 8.04 -0.58 15.52
N TRP A 27 7.70 0.43 16.32
CA TRP A 27 6.84 1.53 15.90
C TRP A 27 7.40 2.33 14.73
N ALA A 28 8.71 2.59 14.72
CA ALA A 28 9.35 3.36 13.65
C ALA A 28 9.27 2.60 12.31
N ARG A 29 9.51 1.30 12.34
CA ARG A 29 9.40 0.47 11.13
C ARG A 29 7.97 0.33 10.67
N ALA A 30 7.04 0.16 11.62
CA ALA A 30 5.62 0.08 11.31
C ALA A 30 5.14 1.38 10.64
N LYS A 31 5.59 2.53 11.12
CA LYS A 31 5.25 3.82 10.51
C LYS A 31 5.73 3.89 9.07
N THR A 32 6.97 3.47 8.81
CA THR A 32 7.53 3.48 7.46
C THR A 32 6.71 2.59 6.52
N VAL A 33 6.39 1.37 6.96
CA VAL A 33 5.59 0.44 6.15
C VAL A 33 4.20 0.99 5.91
N ALA A 34 3.56 1.56 6.93
CA ALA A 34 2.24 2.16 6.79
C ALA A 34 2.24 3.30 5.77
N THR A 35 3.30 4.10 5.76
CA THR A 35 3.45 5.18 4.78
C THR A 35 3.56 4.64 3.36
N LEU A 36 4.29 3.54 3.18
CA LEU A 36 4.40 2.88 1.87
C LEU A 36 3.04 2.32 1.41
N ILE A 37 2.26 1.75 2.32
CA ILE A 37 0.92 1.27 2.00
C ILE A 37 0.04 2.43 1.52
N ALA A 38 0.10 3.57 2.19
CA ALA A 38 -0.67 4.75 1.81
C ALA A 38 -0.30 5.21 0.40
N THR A 39 0.98 5.19 0.05
CA THR A 39 1.46 5.57 -1.29
C THR A 39 0.90 4.61 -2.34
N GLU A 40 0.95 3.31 -2.10
CA GLU A 40 0.42 2.31 -3.04
C GLU A 40 -1.10 2.43 -3.16
N ALA A 41 -1.79 2.66 -2.05
CA ALA A 41 -3.25 2.84 -2.05
C ALA A 41 -3.66 4.08 -2.86
N LYS A 42 -2.88 5.15 -2.79
CA LYS A 42 -3.11 6.35 -3.58
C LYS A 42 -2.99 6.05 -5.07
N THR A 43 -2.04 5.23 -5.46
CA THR A 43 -1.88 4.80 -6.85
C THR A 43 -3.13 4.10 -7.35
N VAL A 44 -3.70 3.20 -6.55
CA VAL A 44 -4.94 2.51 -6.90
C VAL A 44 -6.10 3.50 -7.00
N ALA A 45 -6.18 4.44 -6.06
CA ALA A 45 -7.23 5.45 -6.07
C ALA A 45 -7.19 6.30 -7.34
N ILE A 46 -5.99 6.72 -7.75
CA ILE A 46 -5.81 7.50 -8.99
C ILE A 46 -6.27 6.67 -10.20
N PHE A 47 -5.90 5.40 -10.24
CA PHE A 47 -6.34 4.51 -11.31
C PHE A 47 -7.87 4.46 -11.38
N CYS A 48 -8.53 4.32 -10.24
CA CYS A 48 -9.99 4.25 -10.18
C CYS A 48 -10.64 5.54 -10.69
N VAL A 49 -10.09 6.70 -10.35
CA VAL A 49 -10.59 7.99 -10.82
C VAL A 49 -10.50 8.05 -12.34
N LEU A 50 -9.36 7.66 -12.90
CA LEU A 50 -9.17 7.68 -14.36
C LEU A 50 -10.14 6.74 -15.08
N GLN A 51 -10.40 5.57 -14.51
CA GLN A 51 -11.35 4.63 -15.10
C GLN A 51 -12.78 5.13 -15.00
N ALA A 52 -13.15 5.77 -13.90
CA ALA A 52 -14.50 6.28 -13.70
C ALA A 52 -14.81 7.44 -14.65
N GLU A 53 -13.81 8.19 -15.08
CA GLU A 53 -13.96 9.32 -15.99
C GLU A 53 -13.85 8.92 -17.46
N ALA A 54 -13.44 7.72 -17.74
CA ALA A 54 -13.28 7.23 -19.12
C ALA A 54 -14.64 6.82 -19.78
#